data_2758c2f57f1c6105d9960cfef2d7f99d
#
_entry.id   2758c2f57f1c6105d9960cfef2d7f99d
#
_cell.length_a   1.000
_cell.length_b   1.000
_cell.length_c   1.000
_cell.angle_alpha   90.00
_cell.angle_beta   90.00
_cell.angle_gamma   90.00
#
_symmetry.space_group_name_H-M   'P 1'
#
loop_
_entity.id
_entity.type
_entity.pdbx_description
1 polymer ?
#
loop_
_entity_poly.entity_id
_entity_poly.type
_entity_poly.pdbx_seq_one_letter_code
_entity_poly.pdbx_strand_id
1 'polypeptide(L)' 'MARMEYYVLSEGGRWKVRHDGKNYHYETQARAIRDAVDAAHQAGRMGHDAQVLVQSHTGAWRTEWTYGHDPYPPPG' A
#
# COMPACT_ATOMS: atom_id res chain seq x y z
N MET A 1 5.17 18.92 1.89
CA MET A 1 4.06 18.22 1.28
C MET A 1 3.78 16.94 2.03
N ALA A 2 2.51 16.61 2.18
CA ALA A 2 2.15 15.39 2.88
C ALA A 2 2.51 14.16 2.06
N ARG A 3 3.02 13.14 2.73
CA ARG A 3 3.28 11.86 2.10
C ARG A 3 1.97 11.07 2.02
N MET A 4 1.74 10.45 0.87
CA MET A 4 0.60 9.58 0.68
C MET A 4 1.00 8.18 1.09
N GLU A 5 0.43 7.70 2.20
CA GLU A 5 0.76 6.38 2.74
C GLU A 5 -0.44 5.46 2.62
N TYR A 6 -0.19 4.28 2.07
CA TYR A 6 -1.21 3.25 1.87
C TYR A 6 -0.85 2.08 2.76
N TYR A 7 -1.69 1.78 3.73
CA TYR A 7 -1.41 0.77 4.74
C TYR A 7 -2.15 -0.52 4.41
N VAL A 8 -1.40 -1.60 4.25
CA VAL A 8 -1.96 -2.92 3.97
C VAL A 8 -1.89 -3.75 5.25
N LEU A 9 -3.02 -4.22 5.72
CA LEU A 9 -3.08 -4.99 6.96
C LEU A 9 -4.22 -6.01 6.91
N SER A 10 -4.14 -7.03 7.77
CA SER A 10 -5.23 -7.98 7.89
C SER A 10 -6.04 -7.69 9.14
N GLU A 11 -7.33 -7.95 9.06
CA GLU A 11 -8.24 -7.77 10.18
C GLU A 11 -9.40 -8.73 10.02
N GLY A 12 -9.62 -9.57 11.03
CA GLY A 12 -10.72 -10.53 10.98
C GLY A 12 -10.63 -11.52 9.83
N GLY A 13 -9.42 -11.92 9.45
CA GLY A 13 -9.22 -12.89 8.38
C GLY A 13 -9.32 -12.31 6.98
N ARG A 14 -9.49 -11.00 6.87
CA ARG A 14 -9.56 -10.32 5.57
C ARG A 14 -8.44 -9.30 5.47
N TRP A 15 -8.05 -8.98 4.25
CA TRP A 15 -7.04 -7.96 3.99
C TRP A 15 -7.70 -6.64 3.65
N LYS A 16 -7.07 -5.56 4.07
CA LYS A 16 -7.58 -4.24 3.72
C LYS A 16 -6.45 -3.27 3.45
N VAL A 17 -6.77 -2.24 2.68
CA VAL A 17 -5.89 -1.09 2.44
C VAL A 17 -6.54 0.11 3.12
N ARG A 18 -5.79 0.76 4.00
CA ARG A 18 -6.26 2.00 4.64
C ARG A 18 -5.50 3.17 4.04
N HIS A 19 -6.25 4.18 3.61
CA HIS A 19 -5.66 5.39 3.09
C HIS A 19 -6.61 6.56 3.33
N ASP A 20 -6.10 7.62 3.91
CA ASP A 20 -6.84 8.87 4.11
C ASP A 20 -8.19 8.63 4.80
N GLY A 21 -8.16 7.81 5.85
CA GLY A 21 -9.36 7.52 6.64
C GLY A 21 -10.33 6.55 5.99
N LYS A 22 -10.02 6.04 4.81
CA LYS A 22 -10.87 5.10 4.10
C LYS A 22 -10.28 3.70 4.13
N ASN A 23 -11.15 2.70 4.10
CA ASN A 23 -10.74 1.30 4.12
C ASN A 23 -11.31 0.58 2.91
N TYR A 24 -10.45 -0.19 2.24
CA TYR A 24 -10.82 -0.99 1.08
C TYR A 24 -10.47 -2.43 1.39
N HIS A 25 -11.41 -3.35 1.14
CA HIS A 25 -11.25 -4.75 1.53
C HIS A 25 -10.90 -5.64 0.35
N TYR A 26 -10.06 -6.65 0.63
CA TYR A 26 -9.56 -7.59 -0.38
C TYR A 26 -9.53 -8.99 0.21
N GLU A 27 -9.57 -9.98 -0.64
CA GLU A 27 -9.56 -11.36 -0.18
C GLU A 27 -8.15 -11.91 0.03
N THR A 28 -7.14 -11.32 -0.63
CA THR A 28 -5.76 -11.78 -0.50
C THR A 28 -4.82 -10.60 -0.27
N GLN A 29 -3.69 -10.91 0.37
CA GLN A 29 -2.65 -9.91 0.57
C GLN A 29 -2.09 -9.42 -0.76
N ALA A 30 -1.87 -10.35 -1.70
CA ALA A 30 -1.30 -9.99 -2.99
C ALA A 30 -2.17 -8.97 -3.72
N ARG A 31 -3.49 -9.15 -3.69
CA ARG A 31 -4.39 -8.22 -4.34
C ARG A 31 -4.40 -6.87 -3.64
N ALA A 32 -4.39 -6.89 -2.29
CA ALA A 32 -4.36 -5.65 -1.52
C ALA A 32 -3.09 -4.86 -1.83
N ILE A 33 -1.93 -5.52 -1.85
CA ILE A 33 -0.66 -4.87 -2.15
C ILE A 33 -0.68 -4.31 -3.57
N ARG A 34 -1.17 -5.10 -4.53
CA ARG A 34 -1.19 -4.65 -5.93
C ARG A 34 -2.01 -3.39 -6.10
N ASP A 35 -3.21 -3.36 -5.53
CA ASP A 35 -4.06 -2.19 -5.67
C ASP A 35 -3.49 -0.99 -4.91
N ALA A 36 -2.87 -1.22 -3.75
CA ALA A 36 -2.21 -0.15 -3.01
C ALA A 36 -1.05 0.44 -3.82
N VAL A 37 -0.25 -0.42 -4.46
CA VAL A 37 0.86 0.04 -5.31
C VAL A 37 0.33 0.84 -6.50
N ASP A 38 -0.73 0.36 -7.14
CA ASP A 38 -1.32 1.10 -8.27
C ASP A 38 -1.78 2.49 -7.83
N ALA A 39 -2.44 2.59 -6.68
CA ALA A 39 -2.89 3.87 -6.15
C ALA A 39 -1.71 4.77 -5.78
N ALA A 40 -0.69 4.21 -5.14
CA ALA A 40 0.50 4.98 -4.77
C ALA A 40 1.24 5.48 -6.01
N HIS A 41 1.30 4.66 -7.06
CA HIS A 41 1.91 5.06 -8.32
C HIS A 41 1.18 6.25 -8.94
N GLN A 42 -0.15 6.22 -8.93
CA GLN A 42 -0.93 7.33 -9.45
C GLN A 42 -0.70 8.60 -8.64
N ALA A 43 -0.66 8.48 -7.30
CA ALA A 43 -0.39 9.63 -6.44
C ALA A 43 1.00 10.21 -6.75
N GLY A 44 1.99 9.34 -6.96
CA GLY A 44 3.34 9.78 -7.31
C GLY A 44 3.38 10.52 -8.62
N ARG A 45 2.64 10.04 -9.62
CA ARG A 45 2.57 10.73 -10.92
C ARG A 45 1.92 12.10 -10.81
N MET A 46 1.14 12.32 -9.77
CA MET A 46 0.52 13.62 -9.52
C MET A 46 1.40 14.54 -8.69
N GLY A 47 2.61 14.12 -8.38
CA GLY A 47 3.58 14.95 -7.68
C GLY A 47 3.68 14.71 -6.18
N HIS A 48 3.03 13.68 -5.65
CA HIS A 48 3.09 13.36 -4.23
C HIS A 48 4.18 12.34 -3.93
N ASP A 49 4.73 12.40 -2.72
CA ASP A 49 5.51 11.28 -2.20
C ASP A 49 4.52 10.18 -1.83
N ALA A 50 4.80 8.96 -2.25
CA ALA A 50 3.85 7.87 -2.02
C ALA A 50 4.57 6.59 -1.62
N GLN A 51 4.02 5.90 -0.62
CA GLN A 51 4.56 4.63 -0.12
C GLN A 51 3.44 3.66 0.19
N VAL A 52 3.77 2.37 0.07
CA VAL A 52 2.90 1.28 0.51
C VAL A 52 3.59 0.58 1.66
N LEU A 53 2.90 0.45 2.78
CA LEU A 53 3.41 -0.22 3.97
C LEU A 53 2.55 -1.44 4.26
N VAL A 54 3.20 -2.53 4.67
CA VAL A 54 2.49 -3.78 4.96
C VAL A 54 2.76 -4.17 6.41
N GLN A 55 1.71 -4.52 7.14
CA GLN A 55 1.82 -4.98 8.50
C GLN A 55 2.00 -6.49 8.53
N SER A 56 3.02 -6.96 9.27
CA SER A 56 3.25 -8.38 9.46
C SER A 56 2.26 -8.94 10.49
N HIS A 57 2.23 -10.27 10.60
CA HIS A 57 1.37 -10.93 11.59
C HIS A 57 1.77 -10.59 13.03
N THR A 58 2.98 -10.08 13.24
CA THR A 58 3.42 -9.65 14.57
C THR A 58 3.06 -8.20 14.86
N GLY A 59 2.47 -7.51 13.90
CA GLY A 59 2.09 -6.11 14.04
C GLY A 59 3.13 -5.12 13.56
N ALA A 60 4.32 -5.59 13.19
CA ALA A 60 5.38 -4.70 12.71
C ALA A 60 5.08 -4.23 11.28
N TRP A 61 5.38 -2.98 11.01
CA TRP A 61 5.20 -2.41 9.68
C TRP A 61 6.50 -2.44 8.90
N ARG A 62 6.41 -2.68 7.58
CA ARG A 62 7.56 -2.56 6.69
C ARG A 62 7.13 -1.84 5.42
N THR A 63 8.07 -1.12 4.81
CA THR A 63 7.81 -0.46 3.54
C THR A 63 7.90 -1.49 2.42
N GLU A 64 6.80 -1.68 1.71
CA GLU A 64 6.74 -2.63 0.62
C GLU A 64 7.12 -2.00 -0.71
N TRP A 65 6.73 -0.75 -0.93
CA TRP A 65 6.95 -0.09 -2.21
C TRP A 65 7.01 1.42 -2.01
N THR A 66 7.94 2.08 -2.68
CA THR A 66 8.10 3.53 -2.62
C THR A 66 8.16 4.08 -4.04
N TYR A 67 7.33 5.08 -4.32
CA TYR A 67 7.33 5.72 -5.62
C TYR A 67 8.69 6.36 -5.89
N GLY A 68 9.23 6.09 -7.07
CA GLY A 68 10.52 6.64 -7.48
C GLY A 68 11.73 5.84 -7.04
N HIS A 69 11.56 4.89 -6.11
CA HIS A 69 12.64 4.01 -5.68
C HIS A 69 12.45 2.58 -6.17
N ASP A 70 11.23 2.10 -6.17
CA ASP A 70 10.93 0.73 -6.56
C ASP A 70 10.32 0.70 -7.95
N PRO A 71 10.54 -0.37 -8.72
CA PRO A 71 10.01 -0.43 -10.08
C PRO A 71 8.51 -0.54 -10.12
N TYR A 72 7.92 -0.04 -11.19
CA TYR A 72 6.50 -0.17 -11.44
C TYR A 72 6.29 -0.70 -12.86
N PRO A 73 5.51 -1.79 -13.03
CA PRO A 73 4.91 -2.58 -11.96
C PRO A 73 5.97 -3.31 -11.14
N PRO A 74 5.68 -3.62 -9.86
CA PRO A 74 6.66 -4.35 -9.06
C PRO A 74 6.85 -5.76 -9.58
N PRO A 75 8.07 -6.31 -9.45
CA PRO A 75 8.34 -7.66 -9.94
C PRO A 75 7.59 -8.70 -9.11
N GLY A 76 7.28 -9.77 -9.73
CA GLY A 76 6.69 -10.90 -9.07
C GLY A 76 5.24 -11.04 -9.16
#